data_1dedb05bd5165a249c9692655f75d298
#
_entry.id   1dedb05bd5165a249c9692655f75d298
#
_cell.length_a   1.000
_cell.length_b   1.000
_cell.length_c   1.000
_cell.angle_alpha   90.00
_cell.angle_beta   90.00
_cell.angle_gamma   90.00
#
_symmetry.space_group_name_H-M   'P 1'
#
loop_
_entity.id
_entity.type
_entity.pdbx_description
1 polymer ?
#
loop_
_entity_poly.entity_id
_entity_poly.type
_entity_poly.pdbx_seq_one_letter_code
_entity_poly.pdbx_strand_id
1 'polypeptide(L)'
;FARGRRILPAIRRRQGTRQPLPLSGMQEEGFGVFDSAEWLQAQTPSAGAKCSARGLAKLAAVMANGGSAHGHQLLTESGCAALHAEPIERKMTIMDNRFTQAGLALFDDADGAKGPLEAGMNCGRDGFYGWMGLGGSVFQWHPRKRIGFAYVPTALNPIDLFNERGKSYQKAVVQCLDTMS
;
A
#
# COMPACT_ATOMS: atom_id res chain seq x y z
N PHE A 1 -6.00 -19.37 -5.51
CA PHE A 1 -7.31 -19.98 -5.23
C PHE A 1 -7.53 -20.26 -3.74
N ALA A 2 -6.56 -20.83 -3.01
CA ALA A 2 -6.71 -21.15 -1.58
C ALA A 2 -6.84 -19.91 -0.66
N ARG A 3 -6.20 -18.78 -0.99
CA ARG A 3 -6.23 -17.54 -0.21
C ARG A 3 -7.58 -16.82 -0.33
N GLY A 4 -8.18 -16.79 -1.51
CA GLY A 4 -9.53 -16.22 -1.71
C GLY A 4 -10.62 -16.93 -0.92
N ARG A 5 -10.50 -18.24 -0.72
CA ARG A 5 -11.45 -19.02 0.10
C ARG A 5 -11.49 -18.62 1.57
N ARG A 6 -10.41 -18.05 2.12
CA ARG A 6 -10.37 -17.59 3.52
C ARG A 6 -10.88 -16.17 3.70
N ILE A 7 -10.70 -15.30 2.69
CA ILE A 7 -11.10 -13.89 2.75
C ILE A 7 -12.59 -13.71 2.47
N LEU A 8 -13.13 -14.42 1.48
CA LEU A 8 -14.55 -14.34 1.13
C LEU A 8 -15.51 -14.60 2.31
N PRO A 9 -15.31 -15.61 3.18
CA PRO A 9 -16.15 -15.80 4.34
C PRO A 9 -16.05 -14.66 5.37
N ALA A 10 -14.86 -14.06 5.54
CA ALA A 10 -14.67 -12.94 6.47
C ALA A 10 -15.35 -11.66 5.98
N ILE A 11 -15.27 -11.37 4.70
CA ILE A 11 -16.01 -10.27 4.04
C ILE A 11 -17.52 -10.53 4.13
N ARG A 12 -17.96 -11.73 3.83
CA ARG A 12 -19.38 -12.10 3.87
C ARG A 12 -19.99 -12.01 5.27
N ARG A 13 -19.19 -12.27 6.32
CA ARG A 13 -19.60 -12.10 7.71
C ARG A 13 -19.49 -10.66 8.21
N ARG A 14 -19.12 -9.70 7.35
CA ARG A 14 -18.93 -8.28 7.68
C ARG A 14 -17.99 -8.05 8.88
N GLN A 15 -17.00 -8.92 9.05
CA GLN A 15 -16.03 -8.77 10.12
C GLN A 15 -15.12 -7.58 9.80
N GLY A 16 -15.14 -6.55 10.65
CA GLY A 16 -14.32 -5.36 10.54
C GLY A 16 -14.90 -4.20 9.74
N THR A 17 -16.00 -4.38 9.01
CA THR A 17 -16.71 -3.26 8.36
C THR A 17 -18.17 -3.21 8.80
N ARG A 18 -18.62 -2.05 9.23
CA ARG A 18 -20.04 -1.79 9.50
C ARG A 18 -20.81 -1.33 8.26
N GLN A 19 -20.09 -0.89 7.24
CA GLN A 19 -20.69 -0.42 5.98
C GLN A 19 -20.09 -1.19 4.80
N PRO A 20 -20.91 -1.55 3.80
CA PRO A 20 -20.39 -2.09 2.55
C PRO A 20 -19.53 -1.04 1.85
N LEU A 21 -18.46 -1.46 1.19
CA LEU A 21 -17.72 -0.58 0.31
C LEU A 21 -18.66 -0.05 -0.78
N PRO A 22 -18.61 1.24 -1.12
CA PRO A 22 -19.45 1.82 -2.17
C PRO A 22 -18.93 1.38 -3.54
N LEU A 23 -19.25 0.15 -3.92
CA LEU A 23 -18.85 -0.45 -5.19
C LEU A 23 -19.98 -0.41 -6.23
N SER A 24 -20.97 0.44 -6.05
CA SER A 24 -22.15 0.48 -6.94
C SER A 24 -21.80 0.71 -8.41
N GLY A 25 -20.86 1.61 -8.70
CA GLY A 25 -20.40 1.83 -10.07
C GLY A 25 -19.61 0.66 -10.69
N MET A 26 -19.05 -0.21 -9.86
CA MET A 26 -18.31 -1.38 -10.33
C MET A 26 -19.21 -2.56 -10.75
N GLN A 27 -20.50 -2.51 -10.46
CA GLN A 27 -21.43 -3.57 -10.82
C GLN A 27 -21.74 -3.56 -12.32
N GLU A 28 -21.78 -2.39 -12.94
CA GLU A 28 -22.12 -2.21 -14.36
C GLU A 28 -20.88 -2.11 -15.25
N GLU A 29 -19.86 -1.36 -14.83
CA GLU A 29 -18.68 -1.05 -15.65
C GLU A 29 -17.40 -1.75 -15.19
N GLY A 30 -17.46 -2.52 -14.09
CA GLY A 30 -16.29 -3.16 -13.52
C GLY A 30 -15.22 -2.13 -13.14
N PHE A 31 -13.95 -2.44 -13.43
CA PHE A 31 -12.84 -1.50 -13.18
C PHE A 31 -12.76 -0.34 -14.18
N GLY A 32 -13.52 -0.39 -15.28
CA GLY A 32 -13.59 0.70 -16.27
C GLY A 32 -14.09 2.00 -15.68
N VAL A 33 -14.88 1.95 -14.61
CA VAL A 33 -15.37 3.15 -13.91
C VAL A 33 -14.24 4.10 -13.49
N PHE A 34 -13.05 3.57 -13.16
CA PHE A 34 -11.90 4.40 -12.75
C PHE A 34 -11.28 5.22 -13.88
N ASP A 35 -11.66 4.95 -15.13
CA ASP A 35 -11.22 5.70 -16.32
C ASP A 35 -12.31 6.62 -16.87
N SER A 36 -13.50 6.63 -16.25
CA SER A 36 -14.58 7.52 -16.64
C SER A 36 -14.25 8.99 -16.36
N ALA A 37 -14.82 9.90 -17.16
CA ALA A 37 -14.63 11.33 -16.97
C ALA A 37 -15.16 11.81 -15.61
N GLU A 38 -16.29 11.26 -15.18
CA GLU A 38 -16.91 11.55 -13.89
C GLU A 38 -16.00 11.16 -12.73
N TRP A 39 -15.37 9.99 -12.80
CA TRP A 39 -14.42 9.55 -11.77
C TRP A 39 -13.18 10.44 -11.72
N LEU A 40 -12.64 10.82 -12.88
CA LEU A 40 -11.49 11.70 -12.97
C LEU A 40 -11.77 13.10 -12.39
N GLN A 41 -12.98 13.62 -12.62
CA GLN A 41 -13.40 14.92 -12.10
C GLN A 41 -13.75 14.89 -10.61
N ALA A 42 -14.18 13.76 -10.07
CA ALA A 42 -14.58 13.61 -8.68
C ALA A 42 -13.41 13.76 -7.68
N GLN A 43 -12.16 13.67 -8.14
CA GLN A 43 -10.94 13.84 -7.34
C GLN A 43 -10.95 12.99 -6.05
N THR A 44 -11.39 11.75 -6.14
CA THR A 44 -11.50 10.84 -5.00
C THR A 44 -10.12 10.57 -4.38
N PRO A 45 -9.83 10.99 -3.13
CA PRO A 45 -8.49 10.93 -2.54
C PRO A 45 -7.92 9.51 -2.47
N SER A 46 -8.78 8.52 -2.22
CA SER A 46 -8.36 7.12 -2.03
C SER A 46 -8.07 6.36 -3.33
N ALA A 47 -8.55 6.84 -4.48
CA ALA A 47 -8.45 6.09 -5.74
C ALA A 47 -8.34 6.98 -6.99
N GLY A 48 -8.29 8.31 -6.85
CA GLY A 48 -8.27 9.24 -7.97
C GLY A 48 -6.88 9.54 -8.56
N ALA A 49 -5.80 9.07 -7.94
CA ALA A 49 -4.46 9.37 -8.41
C ALA A 49 -4.14 8.68 -9.74
N LYS A 50 -3.80 9.46 -10.76
CA LYS A 50 -3.30 8.97 -12.05
C LYS A 50 -1.82 9.35 -12.16
N CYS A 51 -0.95 8.34 -12.21
CA CYS A 51 0.49 8.54 -12.15
C CYS A 51 1.26 7.40 -12.82
N SER A 52 2.50 7.67 -13.17
CA SER A 52 3.43 6.63 -13.62
C SER A 52 4.15 5.99 -12.43
N ALA A 53 4.62 4.76 -12.58
CA ALA A 53 5.47 4.10 -11.59
C ALA A 53 6.70 4.94 -11.24
N ARG A 54 7.33 5.59 -12.23
CA ARG A 54 8.47 6.49 -12.01
C ARG A 54 8.10 7.69 -11.15
N GLY A 55 6.95 8.32 -11.41
CA GLY A 55 6.48 9.48 -10.63
C GLY A 55 6.22 9.10 -9.17
N LEU A 56 5.53 7.98 -8.94
CA LEU A 56 5.31 7.46 -7.60
C LEU A 56 6.61 7.07 -6.89
N ALA A 57 7.54 6.42 -7.59
CA ALA A 57 8.82 6.04 -6.99
C ALA A 57 9.65 7.28 -6.57
N LYS A 58 9.61 8.38 -7.35
CA LYS A 58 10.23 9.65 -6.95
C LYS A 58 9.59 10.22 -5.69
N LEU A 59 8.27 10.21 -5.60
CA LEU A 59 7.56 10.66 -4.40
C LEU A 59 7.88 9.75 -3.19
N ALA A 60 7.90 8.44 -3.39
CA ALA A 60 8.31 7.49 -2.36
C ALA A 60 9.77 7.73 -1.90
N ALA A 61 10.67 8.10 -2.82
CA ALA A 61 12.05 8.45 -2.48
C ALA A 61 12.15 9.71 -1.61
N VAL A 62 11.29 10.72 -1.85
CA VAL A 62 11.20 11.89 -0.96
C VAL A 62 10.81 11.45 0.46
N MET A 63 9.80 10.60 0.58
CA MET A 63 9.36 10.07 1.89
C MET A 63 10.44 9.24 2.57
N ALA A 64 11.18 8.43 1.81
CA ALA A 64 12.26 7.61 2.32
C ALA A 64 13.48 8.44 2.80
N ASN A 65 13.65 9.65 2.29
CA ASN A 65 14.82 10.49 2.54
C ASN A 65 14.51 11.75 3.37
N GLY A 66 13.63 11.64 4.35
CA GLY A 66 13.37 12.72 5.27
C GLY A 66 12.62 13.93 4.69
N GLY A 67 11.85 13.70 3.63
CA GLY A 67 11.05 14.75 3.00
C GLY A 67 11.72 15.43 1.81
N SER A 68 12.93 14.99 1.42
CA SER A 68 13.69 15.60 0.33
C SER A 68 14.35 14.54 -0.57
N ALA A 69 14.27 14.69 -1.88
CA ALA A 69 14.99 13.84 -2.83
C ALA A 69 15.11 14.56 -4.20
N HIS A 70 16.14 14.23 -4.97
CA HIS A 70 16.35 14.73 -6.33
C HIS A 70 16.34 16.27 -6.44
N GLY A 71 16.85 16.97 -5.41
CA GLY A 71 16.87 18.43 -5.39
C GLY A 71 15.53 19.10 -5.02
N HIS A 72 14.51 18.31 -4.68
CA HIS A 72 13.21 18.81 -4.25
C HIS A 72 12.95 18.50 -2.79
N GLN A 73 12.54 19.50 -2.03
CA GLN A 73 12.07 19.34 -0.66
C GLN A 73 10.56 19.55 -0.64
N LEU A 74 9.81 18.49 -0.26
CA LEU A 74 8.35 18.54 -0.16
C LEU A 74 7.89 18.64 1.30
N LEU A 75 8.66 18.09 2.24
CA LEU A 75 8.38 18.10 3.67
C LEU A 75 9.62 18.59 4.42
N THR A 76 9.41 19.25 5.55
CA THR A 76 10.48 19.46 6.52
C THR A 76 10.87 18.14 7.16
N GLU A 77 12.08 18.06 7.71
CA GLU A 77 12.53 16.87 8.43
C GLU A 77 11.61 16.54 9.61
N SER A 78 11.20 17.56 10.36
CA SER A 78 10.25 17.40 11.47
C SER A 78 8.86 16.94 11.00
N GLY A 79 8.38 17.46 9.87
CA GLY A 79 7.12 17.02 9.27
C GLY A 79 7.19 15.57 8.81
N CYS A 80 8.30 15.17 8.18
CA CYS A 80 8.51 13.79 7.80
C CYS A 80 8.59 12.86 9.01
N ALA A 81 9.29 13.24 10.06
CA ALA A 81 9.35 12.48 11.31
C ALA A 81 7.96 12.31 11.93
N ALA A 82 7.16 13.37 11.97
CA ALA A 82 5.80 13.34 12.51
C ALA A 82 4.89 12.38 11.70
N LEU A 83 5.04 12.31 10.38
CA LEU A 83 4.28 11.38 9.54
C LEU A 83 4.54 9.91 9.89
N HIS A 84 5.75 9.58 10.33
CA HIS A 84 6.16 8.20 10.66
C HIS A 84 6.01 7.86 12.14
N ALA A 85 5.66 8.83 12.98
CA ALA A 85 5.65 8.67 14.43
C ALA A 85 4.52 7.77 14.92
N GLU A 86 4.81 7.08 16.04
CA GLU A 86 3.84 6.39 16.88
C GLU A 86 2.86 5.48 16.14
N PRO A 87 3.32 4.45 15.43
CA PRO A 87 2.41 3.50 14.79
C PRO A 87 1.60 2.74 15.85
N ILE A 88 0.28 2.79 15.70
CA ILE A 88 -0.67 2.07 16.55
C ILE A 88 -1.35 0.96 15.75
N GLU A 89 -1.59 -0.16 16.43
CA GLU A 89 -2.33 -1.26 15.81
C GLU A 89 -3.83 -0.97 15.80
N ARG A 90 -4.45 -1.21 14.66
CA ARG A 90 -5.90 -1.11 14.47
C ARG A 90 -6.38 -2.19 13.51
N LYS A 91 -7.55 -2.71 13.80
CA LYS A 91 -8.23 -3.63 12.90
C LYS A 91 -8.81 -2.87 11.71
N MET A 92 -8.38 -3.26 10.52
CA MET A 92 -8.93 -2.76 9.27
C MET A 92 -9.56 -3.91 8.49
N THR A 93 -10.87 -3.88 8.35
CA THR A 93 -11.67 -4.88 7.66
C THR A 93 -11.54 -6.26 8.31
N ILE A 94 -10.57 -7.06 7.89
CA ILE A 94 -10.41 -8.49 8.27
C ILE A 94 -9.05 -8.80 8.89
N MET A 95 -8.15 -7.83 8.95
CA MET A 95 -6.78 -8.00 9.43
C MET A 95 -6.38 -6.85 10.34
N ASP A 96 -5.40 -7.10 11.18
CA ASP A 96 -4.78 -6.09 12.01
C ASP A 96 -3.67 -5.39 11.20
N ASN A 97 -3.62 -4.07 11.28
CA ASN A 97 -2.62 -3.25 10.61
C ASN A 97 -2.08 -2.22 11.60
N ARG A 98 -0.85 -1.81 11.39
CA ARG A 98 -0.23 -0.72 12.13
C ARG A 98 -0.28 0.55 11.30
N PHE A 99 -0.83 1.61 11.90
CA PHE A 99 -0.91 2.92 11.26
C PHE A 99 -0.26 3.96 12.15
N THR A 100 0.51 4.86 11.54
CA THR A 100 0.96 6.08 12.22
C THR A 100 -0.23 7.00 12.50
N GLN A 101 -0.05 7.99 13.35
CA GLN A 101 -1.08 8.99 13.59
C GLN A 101 -1.47 9.78 12.31
N ALA A 102 -0.54 9.91 11.39
CA ALA A 102 -0.79 10.49 10.08
C ALA A 102 -1.49 9.55 9.07
N GLY A 103 -1.85 8.33 9.49
CA GLY A 103 -2.57 7.36 8.66
C GLY A 103 -1.71 6.56 7.68
N LEU A 104 -0.38 6.58 7.84
CA LEU A 104 0.51 5.73 7.04
C LEU A 104 0.55 4.32 7.61
N ALA A 105 0.34 3.30 6.77
CA ALA A 105 0.57 1.94 7.21
C ALA A 105 2.06 1.64 7.36
N LEU A 106 2.42 0.96 8.44
CA LEU A 106 3.73 0.35 8.66
C LEU A 106 3.58 -1.17 8.49
N PHE A 107 4.38 -1.72 7.61
CA PHE A 107 4.52 -3.16 7.41
C PHE A 107 5.66 -3.64 8.30
N ASP A 108 5.34 -4.55 9.21
CA ASP A 108 6.27 -5.03 10.22
C ASP A 108 6.06 -6.53 10.40
N ASP A 109 7.15 -7.28 10.25
CA ASP A 109 7.17 -8.74 10.37
C ASP A 109 7.84 -9.19 11.69
N ALA A 110 8.34 -8.24 12.50
CA ALA A 110 9.22 -8.50 13.63
C ALA A 110 8.52 -9.20 14.81
N ASP A 111 7.22 -8.96 15.01
CA ASP A 111 6.48 -9.50 16.16
C ASP A 111 5.70 -10.80 15.84
N GLY A 112 5.97 -11.38 14.68
CA GLY A 112 5.22 -12.53 14.19
C GLY A 112 3.82 -12.13 13.72
N ALA A 113 3.46 -12.54 12.54
CA ALA A 113 2.13 -12.28 12.01
C ALA A 113 1.08 -12.99 12.86
N LYS A 114 0.07 -12.26 13.31
CA LYS A 114 -1.04 -12.78 14.14
C LYS A 114 -1.90 -13.81 13.40
N GLY A 115 -1.76 -13.86 12.08
CA GLY A 115 -2.50 -14.78 11.24
C GLY A 115 -1.94 -14.87 9.82
N PRO A 116 -2.48 -15.79 9.01
CA PRO A 116 -1.98 -16.00 7.64
C PRO A 116 -2.26 -14.83 6.68
N LEU A 117 -3.19 -13.94 7.02
CA LEU A 117 -3.47 -12.73 6.24
C LEU A 117 -2.41 -11.68 6.49
N GLU A 118 -2.12 -11.40 7.76
CA GLU A 118 -1.08 -10.48 8.20
C GLU A 118 0.29 -10.94 7.71
N ALA A 119 0.61 -12.22 7.84
CA ALA A 119 1.83 -12.81 7.29
C ALA A 119 1.95 -12.61 5.78
N GLY A 120 0.87 -12.84 5.04
CA GLY A 120 0.83 -12.60 3.59
C GLY A 120 1.01 -11.12 3.22
N MET A 121 0.47 -10.21 4.04
CA MET A 121 0.58 -8.78 3.84
C MET A 121 2.00 -8.27 4.10
N ASN A 122 2.59 -8.66 5.22
CA ASN A 122 3.86 -8.12 5.72
C ASN A 122 5.10 -8.78 5.10
N CYS A 123 5.00 -10.04 4.69
CA CYS A 123 6.14 -10.81 4.18
C CYS A 123 6.94 -10.06 3.10
N GLY A 124 8.21 -9.81 3.40
CA GLY A 124 9.14 -9.11 2.53
C GLY A 124 8.96 -7.59 2.49
N ARG A 125 8.20 -7.03 3.43
CA ARG A 125 7.93 -5.59 3.53
C ARG A 125 8.33 -5.00 4.88
N ASP A 126 9.06 -5.73 5.70
CA ASP A 126 9.47 -5.27 7.02
C ASP A 126 10.12 -3.89 6.98
N GLY A 127 9.61 -2.96 7.82
CA GLY A 127 10.06 -1.58 7.91
C GLY A 127 9.59 -0.65 6.76
N PHE A 128 8.79 -1.15 5.83
CA PHE A 128 8.17 -0.29 4.81
C PHE A 128 6.94 0.44 5.35
N TYR A 129 6.79 1.68 4.94
CA TYR A 129 5.59 2.50 5.10
C TYR A 129 4.88 2.66 3.76
N GLY A 130 3.61 3.08 3.80
CA GLY A 130 2.80 3.37 2.63
C GLY A 130 1.64 2.41 2.46
N TRP A 131 1.22 2.14 1.25
CA TRP A 131 0.08 1.27 0.99
C TRP A 131 0.20 0.52 -0.34
N MET A 132 -0.77 -0.33 -0.57
CA MET A 132 -0.97 -1.06 -1.82
C MET A 132 -2.43 -0.95 -2.26
N GLY A 133 -2.65 -0.81 -3.57
CA GLY A 133 -3.98 -0.67 -4.14
C GLY A 133 -4.62 -1.99 -4.53
N LEU A 134 -5.95 -2.00 -4.56
CA LEU A 134 -6.71 -3.09 -5.15
C LEU A 134 -6.30 -3.26 -6.62
N GLY A 135 -6.02 -4.49 -7.01
CA GLY A 135 -5.61 -4.79 -8.39
C GLY A 135 -4.11 -4.83 -8.63
N GLY A 136 -3.27 -4.48 -7.64
CA GLY A 136 -1.86 -4.80 -7.67
C GLY A 136 -0.88 -3.63 -7.63
N SER A 137 -1.32 -2.37 -7.57
CA SER A 137 -0.40 -1.23 -7.41
C SER A 137 0.24 -1.20 -6.03
N VAL A 138 1.49 -0.72 -5.95
CA VAL A 138 2.24 -0.55 -4.70
C VAL A 138 2.84 0.85 -4.68
N PHE A 139 2.70 1.53 -3.54
CA PHE A 139 3.35 2.79 -3.22
C PHE A 139 3.89 2.70 -1.81
N GLN A 140 5.18 2.44 -1.68
CA GLN A 140 5.83 2.17 -0.40
C GLN A 140 7.24 2.74 -0.35
N TRP A 141 7.74 3.00 0.87
CA TRP A 141 9.09 3.46 1.10
C TRP A 141 9.62 2.92 2.42
N HIS A 142 10.95 2.80 2.51
CA HIS A 142 11.65 2.33 3.70
C HIS A 142 12.66 3.40 4.17
N PRO A 143 12.36 4.16 5.24
CA PRO A 143 13.23 5.26 5.69
C PRO A 143 14.64 4.82 6.06
N ARG A 144 14.79 3.71 6.80
CA ARG A 144 16.12 3.22 7.21
C ARG A 144 17.00 2.77 6.04
N LYS A 145 16.40 2.13 5.02
CA LYS A 145 17.10 1.70 3.80
C LYS A 145 17.16 2.81 2.74
N ARG A 146 16.48 3.94 2.96
CA ARG A 146 16.38 5.08 2.04
C ARG A 146 15.87 4.71 0.65
N ILE A 147 14.91 3.81 0.59
CA ILE A 147 14.32 3.29 -0.65
C ILE A 147 12.91 3.81 -0.81
N GLY A 148 12.59 4.33 -1.99
CA GLY A 148 11.23 4.51 -2.49
C GLY A 148 10.90 3.42 -3.51
N PHE A 149 9.76 2.76 -3.37
CA PHE A 149 9.31 1.71 -4.26
C PHE A 149 7.90 2.00 -4.78
N ALA A 150 7.71 1.85 -6.08
CA ALA A 150 6.40 1.90 -6.71
C ALA A 150 6.26 0.85 -7.82
N TYR A 151 5.12 0.22 -7.84
CA TYR A 151 4.71 -0.71 -8.88
C TYR A 151 3.31 -0.34 -9.38
N VAL A 152 3.17 -0.11 -10.67
CA VAL A 152 1.90 0.28 -11.31
C VAL A 152 1.64 -0.70 -12.44
N PRO A 153 0.72 -1.67 -12.25
CA PRO A 153 0.40 -2.63 -13.30
C PRO A 153 -0.50 -1.99 -14.36
N THR A 154 -0.34 -2.41 -15.60
CA THR A 154 -1.27 -2.07 -16.70
C THR A 154 -2.52 -2.93 -16.69
N ALA A 155 -2.46 -4.11 -16.07
CA ALA A 155 -3.58 -5.02 -15.90
C ALA A 155 -3.89 -5.21 -14.42
N LEU A 156 -5.07 -4.79 -13.99
CA LEU A 156 -5.54 -4.98 -12.62
C LEU A 156 -5.88 -6.46 -12.38
N ASN A 157 -5.51 -6.95 -11.21
CA ASN A 157 -5.88 -8.29 -10.75
C ASN A 157 -6.56 -8.18 -9.37
N PRO A 158 -7.90 -8.13 -9.31
CA PRO A 158 -8.64 -7.92 -8.06
C PRO A 158 -8.51 -9.06 -7.06
N ILE A 159 -8.00 -10.22 -7.49
CA ILE A 159 -7.73 -11.35 -6.60
C ILE A 159 -6.30 -11.33 -6.03
N ASP A 160 -5.44 -10.45 -6.51
CA ASP A 160 -4.08 -10.24 -5.97
C ASP A 160 -4.11 -9.29 -4.76
N LEU A 161 -4.74 -9.75 -3.68
CA LEU A 161 -5.01 -8.95 -2.48
C LEU A 161 -3.74 -8.57 -1.71
N PHE A 162 -2.64 -9.29 -1.92
CA PHE A 162 -1.36 -9.02 -1.28
C PHE A 162 -0.32 -8.42 -2.23
N ASN A 163 -0.74 -8.07 -3.46
CA ASN A 163 0.11 -7.50 -4.48
C ASN A 163 1.38 -8.35 -4.73
N GLU A 164 1.21 -9.64 -4.90
CA GLU A 164 2.30 -10.62 -5.05
C GLU A 164 3.21 -10.28 -6.23
N ARG A 165 2.63 -9.73 -7.31
CA ARG A 165 3.42 -9.27 -8.47
C ARG A 165 4.38 -8.16 -8.10
N GLY A 166 3.90 -7.11 -7.45
CA GLY A 166 4.72 -5.98 -6.99
C GLY A 166 5.69 -6.39 -5.88
N LYS A 167 5.24 -7.27 -4.98
CA LYS A 167 6.05 -7.78 -3.86
C LYS A 167 7.29 -8.53 -4.32
N SER A 168 7.22 -9.31 -5.41
CA SER A 168 8.36 -10.03 -5.93
C SER A 168 9.48 -9.08 -6.41
N TYR A 169 9.11 -7.98 -7.09
CA TYR A 169 10.07 -6.94 -7.49
C TYR A 169 10.62 -6.18 -6.28
N GLN A 170 9.76 -5.84 -5.31
CA GLN A 170 10.17 -5.17 -4.09
C GLN A 170 11.20 -5.99 -3.32
N LYS A 171 10.96 -7.29 -3.17
CA LYS A 171 11.89 -8.22 -2.54
C LYS A 171 13.24 -8.26 -3.28
N ALA A 172 13.25 -8.31 -4.61
CA ALA A 172 14.48 -8.30 -5.40
C ALA A 172 15.27 -7.00 -5.16
N VAL A 173 14.61 -5.83 -5.11
CA VAL A 173 15.27 -4.56 -4.78
C VAL A 173 15.93 -4.61 -3.42
N VAL A 174 15.23 -5.09 -2.39
CA VAL A 174 15.79 -5.22 -1.04
C VAL A 174 17.01 -6.15 -1.02
N GLN A 175 16.91 -7.31 -1.67
CA GLN A 175 18.02 -8.26 -1.77
C GLN A 175 19.26 -7.65 -2.43
N CYS A 176 19.08 -6.89 -3.52
CA CYS A 176 20.19 -6.21 -4.17
C CYS A 176 20.90 -5.23 -3.23
N LEU A 177 20.14 -4.49 -2.40
CA LEU A 177 20.73 -3.55 -1.45
C LEU A 177 21.48 -4.25 -0.32
N ASP A 178 20.92 -5.34 0.19
CA ASP A 178 21.57 -6.11 1.27
C ASP A 178 22.88 -6.76 0.79
N THR A 179 23.07 -6.93 -0.52
CA THR A 179 24.33 -7.41 -1.10
C THR A 179 25.35 -6.30 -1.40
N MET A 180 24.91 -5.03 -1.41
CA MET A 180 25.76 -3.87 -1.69
C MET A 180 26.26 -3.18 -0.41
N SER A 181 25.74 -3.57 0.73
CA SER A 181 26.09 -3.05 2.08
C SER A 181 27.19 -3.91 2.69
#